data_e6c1acded7546c3ed9d3777de019b129
#
_entry.id   e6c1acded7546c3ed9d3777de019b129
#
_cell.length_a   1.000
_cell.length_b   1.000
_cell.length_c   1.000
_cell.angle_alpha   90.00
_cell.angle_beta   90.00
_cell.angle_gamma   90.00
#
_symmetry.space_group_name_H-M   'P 1'
#
loop_
_entity.id
_entity.type
_entity.pdbx_description
1 polymer ?
#
loop_
_entity_poly.entity_id
_entity_poly.type
_entity_poly.pdbx_seq_one_letter_code
_entity_poly.pdbx_strand_id
1 'polypeptide(L)'
;VSYDGYKPISIFQVPGARGVAVEFNSWSKIYNMTGWRIGMVVGNAQMVDALMRVKSNIDSGIPQAIQKMAIEAVYGPQDCIDEHNAIYQRRRDRIVEVLRKCGLEVDTPKASLYVWAKLPAGVTSADYASRLIDETGVVVTPGRGYGLNGEGYIRLSVTTPDDRLEEGMRRLEAWSAK
;
A
#
# COMPACT_ATOMS: atom_id res chain seq x y z
N VAL A 1 7.41 2.50 -0.79
CA VAL A 1 7.28 2.58 0.66
C VAL A 1 7.87 1.32 1.26
N SER A 2 8.88 1.46 2.10
CA SER A 2 9.59 0.35 2.75
C SER A 2 10.05 0.76 4.15
N TYR A 3 10.30 -0.22 5.01
CA TYR A 3 10.54 -0.05 6.43
C TYR A 3 11.77 -0.85 6.87
N ASP A 4 12.33 -0.52 8.03
CA ASP A 4 13.41 -1.27 8.68
C ASP A 4 14.63 -1.51 7.77
N GLY A 5 14.93 -0.55 6.89
CA GLY A 5 16.04 -0.67 5.94
C GLY A 5 15.81 -1.68 4.80
N TYR A 6 14.61 -2.26 4.69
CA TYR A 6 14.30 -3.17 3.59
C TYR A 6 14.35 -2.45 2.23
N LYS A 7 15.10 -3.01 1.30
CA LYS A 7 15.20 -2.52 -0.08
C LYS A 7 14.39 -3.43 -0.99
N PRO A 8 13.26 -2.95 -1.54
CA PRO A 8 12.49 -3.71 -2.53
C PRO A 8 13.35 -4.05 -3.74
N ILE A 9 13.21 -5.26 -4.24
CA ILE A 9 13.93 -5.73 -5.43
C ILE A 9 13.19 -5.28 -6.71
N SER A 10 13.98 -4.83 -7.71
CA SER A 10 13.49 -4.64 -9.07
C SER A 10 13.68 -5.93 -9.87
N ILE A 11 12.76 -6.24 -10.78
CA ILE A 11 12.91 -7.34 -11.71
C ILE A 11 14.20 -7.23 -12.52
N PHE A 12 14.70 -6.02 -12.76
CA PHE A 12 15.92 -5.78 -13.52
C PHE A 12 17.22 -6.12 -12.78
N GLN A 13 17.15 -6.50 -11.51
CA GLN A 13 18.27 -7.10 -10.78
C GLN A 13 18.48 -8.57 -11.16
N VAL A 14 17.48 -9.20 -11.82
CA VAL A 14 17.60 -10.56 -12.32
C VAL A 14 18.34 -10.54 -13.66
N PRO A 15 19.43 -11.30 -13.82
CA PRO A 15 20.18 -11.39 -15.09
C PRO A 15 19.27 -11.78 -16.25
N GLY A 16 19.35 -11.07 -17.36
CA GLY A 16 18.55 -11.30 -18.56
C GLY A 16 17.13 -10.71 -18.54
N ALA A 17 16.62 -10.27 -17.40
CA ALA A 17 15.24 -9.76 -17.28
C ALA A 17 14.94 -8.56 -18.21
N ARG A 18 15.93 -7.70 -18.49
CA ARG A 18 15.74 -6.56 -19.42
C ARG A 18 15.34 -6.98 -20.83
N GLY A 19 15.66 -8.21 -21.24
CA GLY A 19 15.29 -8.74 -22.56
C GLY A 19 13.85 -9.29 -22.63
N VAL A 20 13.22 -9.59 -21.50
CA VAL A 20 11.96 -10.33 -21.45
C VAL A 20 10.92 -9.74 -20.48
N ALA A 21 11.21 -8.64 -19.82
CA ALA A 21 10.32 -8.07 -18.82
C ALA A 21 10.13 -6.56 -18.96
N VAL A 22 9.04 -6.08 -18.39
CA VAL A 22 8.78 -4.66 -18.09
C VAL A 22 8.46 -4.50 -16.62
N GLU A 23 8.78 -3.33 -16.07
CA GLU A 23 8.46 -2.94 -14.70
C GLU A 23 7.59 -1.69 -14.71
N PHE A 24 6.47 -1.76 -13.98
CA PHE A 24 5.57 -0.62 -13.79
C PHE A 24 5.86 0.06 -12.47
N ASN A 25 6.04 1.37 -12.50
CA ASN A 25 6.24 2.19 -11.31
C ASN A 25 5.16 3.26 -11.21
N SER A 26 4.74 3.58 -9.99
CA SER A 26 3.73 4.59 -9.71
C SER A 26 4.26 5.63 -8.74
N TRP A 27 4.09 6.91 -9.06
CA TRP A 27 4.40 8.03 -8.15
C TRP A 27 3.39 8.17 -7.02
N SER A 28 2.22 7.53 -7.16
CA SER A 28 1.11 7.65 -6.20
C SER A 28 1.51 7.37 -4.75
N LYS A 29 2.41 6.41 -4.52
CA LYS A 29 2.75 5.95 -3.17
C LYS A 29 4.12 6.46 -2.71
N ILE A 30 5.11 6.43 -3.60
CA ILE A 30 6.47 6.83 -3.26
C ILE A 30 6.59 8.33 -3.01
N TYR A 31 5.87 9.17 -3.78
CA TYR A 31 5.91 10.63 -3.68
C TYR A 31 4.58 11.24 -3.18
N ASN A 32 3.67 10.43 -2.63
CA ASN A 32 2.33 10.88 -2.23
C ASN A 32 1.53 11.60 -3.35
N MET A 33 1.79 11.26 -4.60
CA MET A 33 1.19 11.88 -5.79
C MET A 33 -0.05 11.12 -6.30
N THR A 34 -0.87 10.57 -5.40
CA THR A 34 -2.03 9.74 -5.77
C THR A 34 -3.02 10.47 -6.68
N GLY A 35 -3.31 11.76 -6.41
CA GLY A 35 -4.24 12.58 -7.19
C GLY A 35 -3.77 12.91 -8.61
N TRP A 36 -2.47 12.89 -8.85
CA TRP A 36 -1.86 13.26 -10.14
C TRP A 36 -1.93 12.17 -11.21
N ARG A 37 -2.32 10.97 -10.85
CA ARG A 37 -2.56 9.83 -11.77
C ARG A 37 -1.41 9.55 -12.73
N ILE A 38 -0.17 9.51 -12.22
CA ILE A 38 1.03 9.29 -13.02
C ILE A 38 1.78 8.04 -12.60
N GLY A 39 2.27 7.31 -13.59
CA GLY A 39 3.16 6.18 -13.48
C GLY A 39 4.01 6.06 -14.73
N MET A 40 4.95 5.12 -14.72
CA MET A 40 5.76 4.80 -15.89
C MET A 40 5.89 3.29 -16.08
N VAL A 41 6.25 2.88 -17.28
CA VAL A 41 6.71 1.56 -17.60
C VAL A 41 8.10 1.65 -18.21
N VAL A 42 8.99 0.77 -17.81
CA VAL A 42 10.36 0.64 -18.34
C VAL A 42 10.69 -0.83 -18.60
N GLY A 43 11.62 -1.10 -19.51
CA GLY A 43 12.08 -2.47 -19.76
C GLY A 43 12.26 -2.80 -21.24
N ASN A 44 11.86 -4.00 -21.64
CA ASN A 44 12.02 -4.47 -23.01
C ASN A 44 11.34 -3.51 -24.03
N ALA A 45 12.11 -3.04 -25.01
CA ALA A 45 11.65 -2.02 -25.94
C ALA A 45 10.45 -2.48 -26.80
N GLN A 46 10.43 -3.74 -27.22
CA GLN A 46 9.33 -4.29 -28.03
C GLN A 46 8.02 -4.34 -27.23
N MET A 47 8.10 -4.72 -25.95
CA MET A 47 6.94 -4.75 -25.05
C MET A 47 6.43 -3.35 -24.74
N VAL A 48 7.33 -2.38 -24.50
CA VAL A 48 6.96 -0.98 -24.28
C VAL A 48 6.32 -0.38 -25.54
N ASP A 49 6.85 -0.65 -26.74
CA ASP A 49 6.28 -0.21 -28.01
C ASP A 49 4.88 -0.82 -28.23
N ALA A 50 4.72 -2.12 -28.00
CA ALA A 50 3.42 -2.77 -28.11
C ALA A 50 2.38 -2.15 -27.14
N LEU A 51 2.77 -1.89 -25.88
CA LEU A 51 1.92 -1.20 -24.93
C LEU A 51 1.55 0.21 -25.41
N MET A 52 2.51 0.97 -25.96
CA MET A 52 2.27 2.32 -26.46
C MET A 52 1.28 2.34 -27.63
N ARG A 53 1.35 1.37 -28.54
CA ARG A 53 0.39 1.21 -29.64
C ARG A 53 -1.05 1.03 -29.14
N VAL A 54 -1.24 0.24 -28.09
CA VAL A 54 -2.56 0.04 -27.48
C VAL A 54 -2.98 1.30 -26.73
N LYS A 55 -2.11 1.83 -25.86
CA LYS A 55 -2.40 2.97 -25.01
C LYS A 55 -2.77 4.23 -25.80
N SER A 56 -2.07 4.51 -26.91
CA SER A 56 -2.34 5.70 -27.75
C SER A 56 -3.73 5.69 -28.40
N ASN A 57 -4.39 4.52 -28.44
CA ASN A 57 -5.77 4.40 -28.90
C ASN A 57 -6.81 4.45 -27.76
N ILE A 58 -6.36 4.44 -26.49
CA ILE A 58 -7.23 4.48 -25.30
C ILE A 58 -7.32 5.90 -24.76
N ASP A 59 -6.22 6.62 -24.69
CA ASP A 59 -6.17 7.99 -24.16
C ASP A 59 -5.12 8.85 -24.88
N SER A 60 -5.25 10.18 -24.74
CA SER A 60 -4.37 11.18 -25.36
C SER A 60 -3.08 11.45 -24.56
N GLY A 61 -2.86 10.73 -23.47
CA GLY A 61 -1.69 10.88 -22.62
C GLY A 61 -1.88 11.88 -21.47
N ILE A 62 -0.81 12.03 -20.69
CA ILE A 62 -0.81 12.84 -19.47
C ILE A 62 -0.40 14.28 -19.81
N PRO A 63 -1.04 15.32 -19.21
CA PRO A 63 -0.63 16.71 -19.39
C PRO A 63 0.86 16.94 -19.11
N GLN A 64 1.52 17.76 -19.93
CA GLN A 64 2.96 18.02 -19.81
C GLN A 64 3.38 18.55 -18.42
N ALA A 65 2.52 19.35 -17.78
CA ALA A 65 2.78 19.84 -16.43
C ALA A 65 2.97 18.68 -15.42
N ILE A 66 2.12 17.66 -15.50
CA ILE A 66 2.22 16.47 -14.63
C ILE A 66 3.47 15.65 -14.95
N GLN A 67 3.83 15.54 -16.25
CA GLN A 67 5.07 14.87 -16.65
C GLN A 67 6.31 15.59 -16.09
N LYS A 68 6.35 16.93 -16.17
CA LYS A 68 7.45 17.73 -15.59
C LYS A 68 7.55 17.56 -14.08
N MET A 69 6.42 17.55 -13.38
CA MET A 69 6.38 17.27 -11.94
C MET A 69 6.93 15.88 -11.60
N ALA A 70 6.61 14.86 -12.41
CA ALA A 70 7.12 13.52 -12.21
C ALA A 70 8.63 13.42 -12.47
N ILE A 71 9.15 14.16 -13.47
CA ILE A 71 10.58 14.27 -13.74
C ILE A 71 11.30 14.90 -12.55
N GLU A 72 10.78 16.02 -12.03
CA GLU A 72 11.34 16.69 -10.86
C GLU A 72 11.32 15.78 -9.62
N ALA A 73 10.24 15.03 -9.40
CA ALA A 73 10.16 14.07 -8.31
C ALA A 73 11.24 12.98 -8.37
N VAL A 74 11.67 12.57 -9.57
CA VAL A 74 12.71 11.53 -9.74
C VAL A 74 14.13 12.11 -9.62
N TYR A 75 14.36 13.30 -10.17
CA TYR A 75 15.70 13.90 -10.25
C TYR A 75 15.99 14.89 -9.11
N GLY A 76 14.97 15.37 -8.42
CA GLY A 76 15.09 16.25 -7.26
C GLY A 76 15.54 15.53 -5.99
N PRO A 77 15.59 16.24 -4.85
CA PRO A 77 15.92 15.66 -3.55
C PRO A 77 14.99 14.52 -3.17
N GLN A 78 15.54 13.46 -2.57
CA GLN A 78 14.77 12.24 -2.22
C GLN A 78 14.45 12.15 -0.72
N ASP A 79 14.81 13.15 0.07
CA ASP A 79 14.62 13.17 1.53
C ASP A 79 13.16 12.95 1.95
N CYS A 80 12.22 13.46 1.12
CA CYS A 80 10.79 13.27 1.34
C CYS A 80 10.36 11.78 1.36
N ILE A 81 11.08 10.90 0.70
CA ILE A 81 10.81 9.46 0.72
C ILE A 81 11.13 8.88 2.09
N ASP A 82 12.27 9.25 2.66
CA ASP A 82 12.70 8.77 3.98
C ASP A 82 11.80 9.34 5.07
N GLU A 83 11.42 10.61 4.98
CA GLU A 83 10.45 11.25 5.88
C GLU A 83 9.10 10.53 5.87
N HIS A 84 8.55 10.27 4.69
CA HIS A 84 7.27 9.55 4.54
C HIS A 84 7.38 8.11 5.06
N ASN A 85 8.46 7.41 4.75
CA ASN A 85 8.69 6.05 5.23
C ASN A 85 8.77 6.01 6.75
N ALA A 86 9.44 6.98 7.39
CA ALA A 86 9.52 7.07 8.85
C ALA A 86 8.14 7.29 9.51
N ILE A 87 7.30 8.14 8.92
CA ILE A 87 5.91 8.34 9.38
C ILE A 87 5.11 7.04 9.27
N TYR A 88 5.14 6.41 8.11
CA TYR A 88 4.38 5.18 7.88
C TYR A 88 4.90 4.01 8.70
N GLN A 89 6.19 3.94 8.98
CA GLN A 89 6.78 2.94 9.87
C GLN A 89 6.22 3.05 11.28
N ARG A 90 6.21 4.24 11.88
CA ARG A 90 5.63 4.46 13.21
C ARG A 90 4.15 4.04 13.27
N ARG A 91 3.37 4.42 12.25
CA ARG A 91 1.95 4.05 12.14
C ARG A 91 1.75 2.55 11.99
N ARG A 92 2.56 1.89 11.16
CA ARG A 92 2.57 0.44 11.01
C ARG A 92 2.85 -0.24 12.34
N ASP A 93 3.88 0.19 13.04
CA ASP A 93 4.29 -0.41 14.32
C ASP A 93 3.17 -0.30 15.35
N ARG A 94 2.53 0.86 15.44
CA ARG A 94 1.37 1.07 16.33
C ARG A 94 0.18 0.16 15.97
N ILE A 95 -0.15 0.05 14.70
CA ILE A 95 -1.21 -0.85 14.23
C ILE A 95 -0.88 -2.31 14.59
N VAL A 96 0.32 -2.76 14.28
CA VAL A 96 0.76 -4.15 14.55
C VAL A 96 0.73 -4.45 16.04
N GLU A 97 1.22 -3.53 16.89
CA GLU A 97 1.17 -3.65 18.34
C GLU A 97 -0.27 -3.88 18.84
N VAL A 98 -1.21 -3.01 18.40
CA VAL A 98 -2.60 -3.07 18.85
C VAL A 98 -3.29 -4.34 18.37
N LEU A 99 -3.13 -4.70 17.09
CA LEU A 99 -3.74 -5.91 16.55
C LEU A 99 -3.27 -7.16 17.27
N ARG A 100 -1.99 -7.25 17.63
CA ARG A 100 -1.45 -8.35 18.43
C ARG A 100 -2.00 -8.38 19.86
N LYS A 101 -2.15 -7.22 20.50
CA LYS A 101 -2.82 -7.10 21.80
C LYS A 101 -4.28 -7.55 21.74
N CYS A 102 -4.95 -7.31 20.61
CA CYS A 102 -6.30 -7.80 20.36
C CYS A 102 -6.38 -9.30 20.01
N GLY A 103 -5.27 -10.03 20.07
CA GLY A 103 -5.22 -11.48 19.83
C GLY A 103 -5.20 -11.86 18.34
N LEU A 104 -4.97 -10.91 17.43
CA LEU A 104 -4.89 -11.20 16.00
C LEU A 104 -3.45 -11.59 15.61
N GLU A 105 -3.33 -12.53 14.69
CA GLU A 105 -2.05 -12.93 14.09
C GLU A 105 -1.66 -11.92 13.01
N VAL A 106 -0.50 -11.27 13.16
CA VAL A 106 -0.04 -10.22 12.27
C VAL A 106 1.44 -10.37 11.96
N ASP A 107 1.76 -10.55 10.68
CA ASP A 107 3.12 -10.41 10.18
C ASP A 107 3.45 -8.93 10.02
N THR A 108 4.59 -8.49 10.56
CA THR A 108 5.04 -7.10 10.40
C THR A 108 5.46 -6.86 8.95
N PRO A 109 4.74 -6.04 8.18
CA PRO A 109 5.09 -5.82 6.78
C PRO A 109 6.40 -5.03 6.66
N LYS A 110 7.30 -5.48 5.79
CA LYS A 110 8.57 -4.80 5.46
C LYS A 110 8.40 -3.66 4.45
N ALA A 111 7.25 -3.61 3.80
CA ALA A 111 6.92 -2.63 2.76
C ALA A 111 5.40 -2.52 2.61
N SER A 112 4.93 -1.62 1.74
CA SER A 112 3.51 -1.38 1.50
C SER A 112 2.89 -0.37 2.47
N LEU A 113 1.67 0.07 2.15
CA LEU A 113 0.86 0.96 2.99
C LEU A 113 -0.19 0.19 3.81
N TYR A 114 -0.12 -1.13 3.83
CA TYR A 114 -1.17 -1.97 4.38
C TYR A 114 -0.63 -2.98 5.37
N VAL A 115 -1.40 -3.17 6.45
CA VAL A 115 -1.20 -4.24 7.44
C VAL A 115 -2.35 -5.23 7.27
N TRP A 116 -2.01 -6.50 7.13
CA TRP A 116 -2.95 -7.61 7.11
C TRP A 116 -2.94 -8.31 8.45
N ALA A 117 -4.13 -8.57 8.99
CA ALA A 117 -4.31 -9.32 10.21
C ALA A 117 -5.21 -10.51 9.96
N LYS A 118 -4.78 -11.67 10.40
CA LYS A 118 -5.55 -12.92 10.33
C LYS A 118 -6.55 -12.98 11.47
N LEU A 119 -7.77 -13.31 11.14
CA LEU A 119 -8.88 -13.45 12.07
C LEU A 119 -8.87 -14.83 12.76
N PRO A 120 -9.49 -14.96 13.94
CA PRO A 120 -9.72 -16.25 14.56
C PRO A 120 -10.50 -17.20 13.65
N ALA A 121 -10.27 -18.51 13.81
CA ALA A 121 -10.97 -19.52 13.04
C ALA A 121 -12.50 -19.42 13.22
N GLY A 122 -13.23 -19.55 12.13
CA GLY A 122 -14.70 -19.50 12.13
C GLY A 122 -15.29 -18.09 12.06
N VAL A 123 -14.48 -17.04 12.05
CA VAL A 123 -14.93 -15.65 11.89
C VAL A 123 -14.75 -15.21 10.44
N THR A 124 -15.81 -14.78 9.79
CA THR A 124 -15.70 -14.24 8.43
C THR A 124 -15.17 -12.82 8.45
N SER A 125 -14.43 -12.45 7.39
CA SER A 125 -13.87 -11.10 7.29
C SER A 125 -14.95 -10.02 7.17
N ALA A 126 -16.08 -10.34 6.56
CA ALA A 126 -17.22 -9.44 6.42
C ALA A 126 -17.92 -9.18 7.76
N ASP A 127 -18.23 -10.24 8.52
CA ASP A 127 -18.89 -10.12 9.82
C ASP A 127 -17.99 -9.37 10.83
N TYR A 128 -16.68 -9.66 10.83
CA TYR A 128 -15.73 -8.95 11.70
C TYR A 128 -15.70 -7.46 11.38
N ALA A 129 -15.59 -7.10 10.10
CA ALA A 129 -15.54 -5.70 9.67
C ALA A 129 -16.86 -4.96 9.98
N SER A 130 -18.02 -5.62 9.78
CA SER A 130 -19.33 -5.07 10.12
C SER A 130 -19.47 -4.80 11.61
N ARG A 131 -19.17 -5.79 12.44
CA ARG A 131 -19.20 -5.63 13.91
C ARG A 131 -18.25 -4.53 14.38
N LEU A 132 -17.06 -4.46 13.81
CA LEU A 132 -16.07 -3.46 14.21
C LEU A 132 -16.55 -2.04 13.92
N ILE A 133 -17.16 -1.79 12.76
CA ILE A 133 -17.72 -0.48 12.42
C ILE A 133 -18.92 -0.15 13.30
N ASP A 134 -19.82 -1.09 13.53
CA ASP A 134 -21.05 -0.87 14.31
C ASP A 134 -20.74 -0.59 15.80
N GLU A 135 -19.77 -1.32 16.37
CA GLU A 135 -19.49 -1.26 17.80
C GLU A 135 -18.41 -0.19 18.16
N THR A 136 -17.58 0.21 17.20
CA THR A 136 -16.44 1.11 17.48
C THR A 136 -16.35 2.32 16.55
N GLY A 137 -17.00 2.27 15.39
CA GLY A 137 -16.80 3.25 14.31
C GLY A 137 -15.45 3.13 13.58
N VAL A 138 -14.68 2.04 13.80
CA VAL A 138 -13.42 1.79 13.12
C VAL A 138 -13.69 1.02 11.82
N VAL A 139 -13.24 1.58 10.69
CA VAL A 139 -13.41 0.97 9.37
C VAL A 139 -12.15 0.20 8.99
N VAL A 140 -12.33 -1.08 8.68
CA VAL A 140 -11.29 -1.94 8.11
C VAL A 140 -11.79 -2.54 6.80
N THR A 141 -10.88 -2.96 5.93
CA THR A 141 -11.30 -3.64 4.70
C THR A 141 -11.36 -5.15 4.94
N PRO A 142 -12.51 -5.81 4.72
CA PRO A 142 -12.59 -7.26 4.79
C PRO A 142 -11.76 -7.89 3.67
N GLY A 143 -10.97 -8.90 4.01
CA GLY A 143 -10.04 -9.53 3.06
C GLY A 143 -10.74 -10.24 1.92
N ARG A 144 -11.97 -10.71 2.11
CA ARG A 144 -12.82 -11.28 1.05
C ARG A 144 -12.94 -10.37 -0.18
N GLY A 145 -12.91 -9.05 0.01
CA GLY A 145 -12.91 -8.07 -1.08
C GLY A 145 -11.72 -8.18 -2.05
N TYR A 146 -10.68 -8.92 -1.68
CA TYR A 146 -9.47 -9.18 -2.50
C TYR A 146 -9.43 -10.60 -3.08
N GLY A 147 -10.53 -11.33 -3.02
CA GLY A 147 -10.66 -12.69 -3.53
C GLY A 147 -10.73 -13.74 -2.42
N LEU A 148 -10.90 -15.01 -2.83
CA LEU A 148 -11.12 -16.12 -1.91
C LEU A 148 -9.98 -16.32 -0.90
N ASN A 149 -8.74 -16.10 -1.32
CA ASN A 149 -7.56 -16.24 -0.47
C ASN A 149 -7.43 -15.12 0.58
N GLY A 150 -8.19 -14.04 0.44
CA GLY A 150 -8.28 -12.97 1.44
C GLY A 150 -9.28 -13.25 2.55
N GLU A 151 -10.12 -14.29 2.43
CA GLU A 151 -11.05 -14.64 3.50
C GLU A 151 -10.31 -15.06 4.76
N GLY A 152 -10.86 -14.68 5.93
CA GLY A 152 -10.19 -14.86 7.22
C GLY A 152 -9.14 -13.80 7.55
N TYR A 153 -9.04 -12.73 6.77
CA TYR A 153 -8.16 -11.58 7.03
C TYR A 153 -8.91 -10.26 6.98
N ILE A 154 -8.37 -9.27 7.69
CA ILE A 154 -8.73 -7.85 7.54
C ILE A 154 -7.48 -7.06 7.13
N ARG A 155 -7.70 -5.95 6.40
CA ARG A 155 -6.63 -5.04 5.99
C ARG A 155 -6.85 -3.65 6.57
N LEU A 156 -5.80 -3.10 7.19
CA LEU A 156 -5.72 -1.74 7.68
C LEU A 156 -4.73 -0.92 6.84
N SER A 157 -4.94 0.41 6.79
CA SER A 157 -4.05 1.33 6.07
C SER A 157 -3.26 2.20 7.05
N VAL A 158 -1.98 2.42 6.76
CA VAL A 158 -1.10 3.34 7.50
C VAL A 158 -1.24 4.80 7.05
N THR A 159 -2.12 5.09 6.08
CA THR A 159 -2.26 6.44 5.49
C THR A 159 -3.15 7.38 6.30
N THR A 160 -3.84 6.88 7.32
CA THR A 160 -4.66 7.68 8.22
C THR A 160 -3.79 8.64 9.05
N PRO A 161 -4.16 9.92 9.22
CA PRO A 161 -3.46 10.86 10.10
C PRO A 161 -3.27 10.32 11.53
N ASP A 162 -2.20 10.78 12.21
CA ASP A 162 -1.77 10.20 13.49
C ASP A 162 -2.84 10.27 14.57
N ASP A 163 -3.53 11.41 14.71
CA ASP A 163 -4.60 11.63 15.67
C ASP A 163 -5.79 10.67 15.45
N ARG A 164 -6.20 10.50 14.20
CA ARG A 164 -7.30 9.61 13.82
C ARG A 164 -6.91 8.14 13.96
N LEU A 165 -5.66 7.83 13.63
CA LEU A 165 -5.14 6.47 13.79
C LEU A 165 -5.10 6.08 15.26
N GLU A 166 -4.55 6.94 16.13
CA GLU A 166 -4.45 6.64 17.55
C GLU A 166 -5.83 6.49 18.22
N GLU A 167 -6.80 7.34 17.84
CA GLU A 167 -8.18 7.18 18.31
C GLU A 167 -8.79 5.85 17.84
N GLY A 168 -8.57 5.46 16.59
CA GLY A 168 -9.01 4.16 16.08
C GLY A 168 -8.38 2.99 16.82
N MET A 169 -7.09 3.07 17.11
CA MET A 169 -6.36 2.03 17.85
C MET A 169 -6.84 1.92 19.29
N ARG A 170 -7.08 3.04 19.97
CA ARG A 170 -7.64 3.07 21.33
C ARG A 170 -9.04 2.42 21.38
N ARG A 171 -9.89 2.69 20.39
CA ARG A 171 -11.23 2.06 20.30
C ARG A 171 -11.14 0.56 20.07
N LEU A 172 -10.21 0.12 19.25
CA LEU A 172 -9.98 -1.30 18.97
C LEU A 172 -9.50 -2.04 20.20
N GLU A 173 -8.53 -1.50 20.95
CA GLU A 173 -8.06 -2.05 22.23
C GLU A 173 -9.21 -2.18 23.25
N ALA A 174 -10.03 -1.13 23.40
CA ALA A 174 -11.16 -1.16 24.33
C ALA A 174 -12.26 -2.14 23.93
N TRP A 175 -12.43 -2.40 22.65
CA TRP A 175 -13.39 -3.35 22.11
C TRP A 175 -12.96 -4.80 22.33
N SER A 176 -11.69 -5.10 22.13
CA SER A 176 -11.15 -6.45 22.28
C SER A 176 -11.01 -6.89 23.74
N ALA A 177 -11.08 -5.96 24.69
CA ALA A 177 -11.02 -6.24 26.13
C ALA A 177 -12.38 -6.66 26.74
N LYS A 178 -13.46 -6.63 25.94
CA LYS A 178 -14.82 -7.04 26.36
C LYS A 178 -15.04 -8.51 26.08
#